data_90be2b6e4ccee39a2adc841e7de2752e
#
_entry.id   90be2b6e4ccee39a2adc841e7de2752e
#
_cell.length_a   1.000
_cell.length_b   1.000
_cell.length_c   1.000
_cell.angle_alpha   90.00
_cell.angle_beta   90.00
_cell.angle_gamma   90.00
#
_symmetry.space_group_name_H-M   'P 1'
#
loop_
_entity.id
_entity.type
_entity.pdbx_description
1 polymer ?
#
loop_
_entity_poly.entity_id
_entity_poly.type
_entity_poly.pdbx_seq_one_letter_code
_entity_poly.pdbx_strand_id
1 'polypeptide(L)'
;MIIEDIFKENPIIAAINSDKLLFEVVKSDVKVVFVLYGTILTLPSIVEKLKNSGKIAIVHTDLINGLSSKEVAVDYIASNTKADGIISTKTNLVKRAKELGLIAGVRSFVVDSMALSGAVSHLTSTKPDFLEIMPGLVYSVISELAKYNIPIVAGGLIKTRDEILSALNAGASAISSTSPQ
;
A
#
# COMPACT_ATOMS: atom_id res chain seq x y z
N MET A 1 3.22 -8.89 -13.58
CA MET A 1 1.85 -8.40 -13.24
C MET A 1 1.99 -6.93 -12.89
N ILE A 2 1.28 -6.05 -13.57
CA ILE A 2 1.39 -4.61 -13.36
C ILE A 2 0.28 -4.25 -12.37
N ILE A 3 0.64 -3.66 -11.22
CA ILE A 3 -0.31 -3.33 -10.13
C ILE A 3 -1.40 -2.37 -10.60
N GLU A 4 -1.09 -1.52 -11.56
CA GLU A 4 -2.03 -0.57 -12.16
C GLU A 4 -3.24 -1.26 -12.81
N ASP A 5 -3.02 -2.37 -13.52
CA ASP A 5 -4.11 -3.11 -14.17
C ASP A 5 -5.04 -3.73 -13.12
N ILE A 6 -4.47 -4.20 -12.01
CA ILE A 6 -5.25 -4.75 -10.90
C ILE A 6 -6.10 -3.65 -10.25
N PHE A 7 -5.56 -2.45 -10.06
CA PHE A 7 -6.32 -1.31 -9.51
C PHE A 7 -7.46 -0.89 -10.42
N LYS A 8 -7.30 -0.97 -11.75
CA LYS A 8 -8.39 -0.69 -12.71
C LYS A 8 -9.54 -1.68 -12.59
N GLU A 9 -9.22 -2.96 -12.37
CA GLU A 9 -10.23 -4.01 -12.25
C GLU A 9 -10.88 -4.04 -10.86
N ASN A 10 -10.11 -3.78 -9.81
CA ASN A 10 -10.56 -3.79 -8.41
C ASN A 10 -9.90 -2.65 -7.64
N PRO A 11 -10.52 -1.44 -7.62
CA PRO A 11 -9.92 -0.25 -7.04
C PRO A 11 -9.99 -0.21 -5.50
N ILE A 12 -10.43 -1.27 -4.84
CA ILE A 12 -10.49 -1.35 -3.38
C ILE A 12 -9.37 -2.22 -2.85
N ILE A 13 -8.59 -1.67 -1.93
CA ILE A 13 -7.52 -2.34 -1.20
C ILE A 13 -7.96 -2.51 0.25
N ALA A 14 -7.95 -3.73 0.75
CA ALA A 14 -8.20 -3.97 2.16
C ALA A 14 -6.91 -3.75 2.97
N ALA A 15 -6.94 -2.86 3.93
CA ALA A 15 -5.85 -2.67 4.88
C ALA A 15 -6.17 -3.40 6.19
N ILE A 16 -5.47 -4.49 6.48
CA ILE A 16 -5.73 -5.32 7.65
C ILE A 16 -4.77 -4.99 8.80
N ASN A 17 -5.33 -4.80 9.99
CA ASN A 17 -4.57 -4.50 11.22
C ASN A 17 -4.81 -5.50 12.36
N SER A 18 -5.46 -6.62 12.07
CA SER A 18 -5.79 -7.66 13.05
C SER A 18 -6.12 -9.00 12.39
N ASP A 19 -6.04 -10.09 13.16
CA ASP A 19 -6.45 -11.42 12.71
C ASP A 19 -7.94 -11.49 12.36
N LYS A 20 -8.78 -10.67 13.00
CA LYS A 20 -10.20 -10.56 12.66
C LYS A 20 -10.36 -10.12 11.21
N LEU A 21 -9.71 -9.02 10.81
CA LEU A 21 -9.77 -8.54 9.43
C LEU A 21 -9.10 -9.50 8.45
N LEU A 22 -8.04 -10.20 8.85
CA LEU A 22 -7.46 -11.26 8.03
C LEU A 22 -8.49 -12.35 7.71
N PHE A 23 -9.24 -12.81 8.72
CA PHE A 23 -10.27 -13.84 8.54
C PHE A 23 -11.43 -13.38 7.64
N GLU A 24 -11.76 -12.10 7.68
CA GLU A 24 -12.79 -11.50 6.83
C GLU A 24 -12.30 -11.35 5.38
N VAL A 25 -11.09 -10.80 5.19
CA VAL A 25 -10.56 -10.48 3.86
C VAL A 25 -10.28 -11.73 3.01
N VAL A 26 -9.86 -12.85 3.62
CA VAL A 26 -9.62 -14.10 2.86
C VAL A 26 -10.89 -14.63 2.19
N LYS A 27 -12.09 -14.25 2.68
CA LYS A 27 -13.40 -14.64 2.16
C LYS A 27 -14.01 -13.59 1.21
N SER A 28 -13.43 -12.40 1.12
CA SER A 28 -13.94 -11.29 0.31
C SER A 28 -13.46 -11.39 -1.14
N ASP A 29 -14.06 -10.57 -2.02
CA ASP A 29 -13.65 -10.44 -3.43
C ASP A 29 -12.48 -9.46 -3.64
N VAL A 30 -12.02 -8.77 -2.58
CA VAL A 30 -10.88 -7.85 -2.66
C VAL A 30 -9.63 -8.59 -3.14
N LYS A 31 -8.90 -8.01 -4.07
CA LYS A 31 -7.70 -8.63 -4.65
C LYS A 31 -6.42 -8.26 -3.92
N VAL A 32 -6.27 -6.99 -3.57
CA VAL A 32 -5.04 -6.46 -2.96
C VAL A 32 -5.26 -6.22 -1.47
N VAL A 33 -4.31 -6.67 -0.66
CA VAL A 33 -4.36 -6.55 0.79
C VAL A 33 -3.08 -5.90 1.31
N PHE A 34 -3.22 -4.80 2.06
CA PHE A 34 -2.13 -4.20 2.82
C PHE A 34 -2.08 -4.81 4.22
N VAL A 35 -0.95 -5.42 4.58
CA VAL A 35 -0.72 -6.00 5.91
C VAL A 35 -0.08 -4.95 6.82
N LEU A 36 -0.85 -4.46 7.79
CA LEU A 36 -0.47 -3.37 8.69
C LEU A 36 -0.14 -3.84 10.12
N TYR A 37 0.00 -5.13 10.36
CA TYR A 37 0.19 -5.68 11.71
C TYR A 37 1.00 -6.97 11.68
N GLY A 38 1.36 -7.41 12.86
CA GLY A 38 2.11 -8.64 13.06
C GLY A 38 3.55 -8.39 13.50
N THR A 39 4.28 -9.46 13.60
CA THR A 39 5.68 -9.46 13.99
C THR A 39 6.50 -10.21 12.93
N ILE A 40 7.81 -10.07 12.98
CA ILE A 40 8.72 -10.88 12.15
C ILE A 40 8.44 -12.40 12.24
N LEU A 41 7.91 -12.86 13.39
CA LEU A 41 7.59 -14.27 13.60
C LEU A 41 6.22 -14.68 13.02
N THR A 42 5.23 -13.79 13.03
CA THR A 42 3.87 -14.09 12.57
C THR A 42 3.62 -13.72 11.10
N LEU A 43 4.43 -12.83 10.56
CA LEU A 43 4.27 -12.33 9.19
C LEU A 43 4.24 -13.43 8.11
N PRO A 44 5.11 -14.46 8.15
CA PRO A 44 5.06 -15.52 7.15
C PRO A 44 3.71 -16.24 7.11
N SER A 45 3.13 -16.55 8.28
CA SER A 45 1.81 -17.20 8.36
C SER A 45 0.66 -16.30 7.89
N ILE A 46 0.71 -15.00 8.21
CA ILE A 46 -0.30 -14.02 7.73
C ILE A 46 -0.27 -13.96 6.21
N VAL A 47 0.91 -13.80 5.62
CA VAL A 47 1.08 -13.73 4.17
C VAL A 47 0.65 -15.03 3.51
N GLU A 48 1.02 -16.18 4.06
CA GLU A 48 0.64 -17.48 3.51
C GLU A 48 -0.88 -17.67 3.44
N LYS A 49 -1.63 -17.28 4.48
CA LYS A 49 -3.11 -17.33 4.47
C LYS A 49 -3.70 -16.47 3.36
N LEU A 50 -3.15 -15.26 3.14
CA LEU A 50 -3.57 -14.39 2.04
C LEU A 50 -3.27 -15.03 0.68
N LYS A 51 -2.07 -15.55 0.49
CA LYS A 51 -1.67 -16.20 -0.76
C LYS A 51 -2.51 -17.44 -1.08
N ASN A 52 -2.82 -18.25 -0.07
CA ASN A 52 -3.67 -19.44 -0.24
C ASN A 52 -5.13 -19.09 -0.62
N SER A 53 -5.57 -17.85 -0.34
CA SER A 53 -6.87 -17.33 -0.78
C SER A 53 -6.81 -16.52 -2.07
N GLY A 54 -5.67 -16.53 -2.79
CA GLY A 54 -5.49 -15.86 -4.08
C GLY A 54 -5.32 -14.35 -3.99
N LYS A 55 -5.00 -13.82 -2.80
CA LYS A 55 -4.77 -12.38 -2.61
C LYS A 55 -3.36 -11.96 -3.01
N ILE A 56 -3.22 -10.70 -3.36
CA ILE A 56 -1.95 -10.00 -3.51
C ILE A 56 -1.63 -9.37 -2.17
N ALA A 57 -0.55 -9.82 -1.54
CA ALA A 57 -0.16 -9.41 -0.20
C ALA A 57 0.97 -8.36 -0.27
N ILE A 58 0.69 -7.14 0.16
CA ILE A 58 1.64 -6.03 0.26
C ILE A 58 1.88 -5.72 1.74
N VAL A 59 3.12 -5.85 2.20
CA VAL A 59 3.49 -5.71 3.61
C VAL A 59 3.91 -4.28 3.91
N HIS A 60 3.29 -3.65 4.92
CA HIS A 60 3.74 -2.35 5.42
C HIS A 60 4.93 -2.54 6.38
N THR A 61 6.13 -2.39 5.86
CA THR A 61 7.38 -2.69 6.59
C THR A 61 7.53 -1.94 7.90
N ASP A 62 7.07 -0.67 7.95
CA ASP A 62 7.23 0.20 9.12
C ASP A 62 6.32 -0.20 10.30
N LEU A 63 5.32 -1.06 10.06
CA LEU A 63 4.31 -1.47 11.05
C LEU A 63 4.49 -2.93 11.52
N ILE A 64 5.43 -3.67 10.96
CA ILE A 64 5.73 -5.04 11.41
C ILE A 64 6.75 -4.99 12.53
N ASN A 65 6.36 -5.47 13.70
CA ASN A 65 7.24 -5.51 14.85
C ASN A 65 8.45 -6.43 14.63
N GLY A 66 9.64 -5.93 14.92
CA GLY A 66 10.89 -6.65 14.74
C GLY A 66 11.58 -6.43 13.40
N LEU A 67 10.92 -5.79 12.43
CA LEU A 67 11.60 -5.32 11.21
C LEU A 67 12.34 -4.01 11.47
N SER A 68 13.52 -3.90 10.89
CA SER A 68 14.33 -2.68 10.96
C SER A 68 13.95 -1.69 9.84
N SER A 69 14.49 -0.47 9.94
CA SER A 69 14.42 0.54 8.87
C SER A 69 15.53 0.39 7.82
N LYS A 70 16.22 -0.74 7.82
CA LYS A 70 17.32 -1.05 6.89
C LYS A 70 16.85 -2.02 5.82
N GLU A 71 17.53 -2.04 4.70
CA GLU A 71 17.22 -2.83 3.50
C GLU A 71 17.10 -4.33 3.79
N VAL A 72 17.86 -4.85 4.78
CA VAL A 72 17.77 -6.25 5.24
C VAL A 72 16.34 -6.65 5.68
N ALA A 73 15.50 -5.69 6.09
CA ALA A 73 14.11 -5.98 6.40
C ALA A 73 13.32 -6.40 5.14
N VAL A 74 13.64 -5.81 4.00
CA VAL A 74 13.03 -6.18 2.70
C VAL A 74 13.61 -7.52 2.22
N ASP A 75 14.92 -7.75 2.40
CA ASP A 75 15.54 -9.04 2.10
C ASP A 75 14.88 -10.17 2.91
N TYR A 76 14.58 -9.91 4.19
CA TYR A 76 13.87 -10.87 5.04
C TYR A 76 12.47 -11.18 4.48
N ILE A 77 11.67 -10.15 4.12
CA ILE A 77 10.34 -10.35 3.57
C ILE A 77 10.41 -11.18 2.29
N ALA A 78 11.32 -10.83 1.38
CA ALA A 78 11.50 -11.52 0.10
C ALA A 78 11.91 -13.00 0.28
N SER A 79 12.75 -13.30 1.28
CA SER A 79 13.32 -14.64 1.47
C SER A 79 12.47 -15.54 2.37
N ASN A 80 11.67 -14.98 3.28
CA ASN A 80 10.95 -15.73 4.31
C ASN A 80 9.43 -15.66 4.19
N THR A 81 8.92 -14.91 3.22
CA THR A 81 7.48 -14.82 2.96
C THR A 81 7.19 -14.97 1.46
N LYS A 82 5.91 -15.17 1.14
CA LYS A 82 5.41 -15.16 -0.25
C LYS A 82 4.75 -13.81 -0.58
N ALA A 83 5.16 -12.72 0.09
CA ALA A 83 4.61 -11.39 -0.17
C ALA A 83 4.89 -10.95 -1.61
N ASP A 84 3.91 -10.33 -2.26
CA ASP A 84 4.07 -9.81 -3.62
C ASP A 84 4.75 -8.45 -3.62
N GLY A 85 4.74 -7.74 -2.49
CA GLY A 85 5.33 -6.42 -2.40
C GLY A 85 5.40 -5.86 -0.99
N ILE A 86 5.90 -4.64 -0.92
CA ILE A 86 5.96 -3.84 0.31
C ILE A 86 5.42 -2.44 0.07
N ILE A 87 5.01 -1.81 1.15
CA ILE A 87 4.78 -0.37 1.23
C ILE A 87 5.54 0.19 2.44
N SER A 88 6.15 1.36 2.28
CA SER A 88 6.92 2.02 3.34
C SER A 88 6.90 3.53 3.20
N THR A 89 7.10 4.23 4.31
CA THR A 89 7.41 5.66 4.31
C THR A 89 8.89 5.95 3.98
N LYS A 90 9.71 4.90 3.95
CA LYS A 90 11.16 4.98 3.77
C LYS A 90 11.58 4.59 2.36
N THR A 91 12.08 5.55 1.60
CA THR A 91 12.42 5.38 0.18
C THR A 91 13.56 4.37 -0.08
N ASN A 92 14.50 4.19 0.87
CA ASN A 92 15.54 3.18 0.76
C ASN A 92 14.95 1.75 0.75
N LEU A 93 13.91 1.47 1.56
CA LEU A 93 13.23 0.18 1.56
C LEU A 93 12.47 -0.06 0.26
N VAL A 94 11.82 0.99 -0.28
CA VAL A 94 11.10 0.91 -1.55
C VAL A 94 12.08 0.65 -2.71
N LYS A 95 13.22 1.31 -2.75
CA LYS A 95 14.27 1.05 -3.74
C LYS A 95 14.76 -0.40 -3.66
N ARG A 96 15.02 -0.89 -2.44
CA ARG A 96 15.44 -2.29 -2.25
C ARG A 96 14.40 -3.29 -2.73
N ALA A 97 13.11 -3.02 -2.48
CA ALA A 97 12.03 -3.87 -2.97
C ALA A 97 12.01 -3.95 -4.51
N LYS A 98 12.22 -2.84 -5.20
CA LYS A 98 12.32 -2.82 -6.67
C LYS A 98 13.51 -3.64 -7.17
N GLU A 99 14.67 -3.54 -6.54
CA GLU A 99 15.85 -4.35 -6.87
C GLU A 99 15.57 -5.86 -6.77
N LEU A 100 14.73 -6.25 -5.80
CA LEU A 100 14.33 -7.64 -5.59
C LEU A 100 13.13 -8.09 -6.47
N GLY A 101 12.61 -7.20 -7.31
CA GLY A 101 11.46 -7.49 -8.18
C GLY A 101 10.11 -7.56 -7.45
N LEU A 102 10.03 -7.03 -6.23
CA LEU A 102 8.78 -6.91 -5.48
C LEU A 102 7.99 -5.66 -5.94
N ILE A 103 6.67 -5.71 -5.81
CA ILE A 103 5.83 -4.51 -5.93
C ILE A 103 6.24 -3.54 -4.82
N ALA A 104 6.52 -2.30 -5.16
CA ALA A 104 7.12 -1.33 -4.26
C ALA A 104 6.28 -0.06 -4.16
N GLY A 105 5.60 0.13 -3.03
CA GLY A 105 4.79 1.31 -2.74
C GLY A 105 5.47 2.28 -1.78
N VAL A 106 5.25 3.58 -2.01
CA VAL A 106 5.58 4.64 -1.03
C VAL A 106 4.31 5.07 -0.33
N ARG A 107 4.34 5.29 1.00
CA ARG A 107 3.30 6.00 1.74
C ARG A 107 3.79 7.40 2.09
N SER A 108 2.97 8.40 1.81
CA SER A 108 3.24 9.79 2.18
C SER A 108 2.07 10.41 2.93
N PHE A 109 2.39 11.11 4.04
CA PHE A 109 1.42 11.91 4.78
C PHE A 109 1.51 13.35 4.29
N VAL A 110 0.48 13.84 3.60
CA VAL A 110 0.50 15.17 2.98
C VAL A 110 -0.41 16.11 3.77
N VAL A 111 0.18 16.80 4.74
CA VAL A 111 -0.52 17.71 5.65
C VAL A 111 -0.24 19.19 5.36
N ASP A 112 0.79 19.48 4.58
CA ASP A 112 1.20 20.83 4.18
C ASP A 112 1.96 20.82 2.85
N SER A 113 2.38 22.02 2.39
CA SER A 113 3.09 22.20 1.13
C SER A 113 4.48 21.54 1.13
N MET A 114 5.14 21.46 2.29
CA MET A 114 6.45 20.82 2.42
C MET A 114 6.31 19.31 2.24
N ALA A 115 5.30 18.71 2.87
CA ALA A 115 4.99 17.30 2.73
C ALA A 115 4.61 16.94 1.28
N LEU A 116 3.87 17.82 0.59
CA LEU A 116 3.55 17.64 -0.83
C LEU A 116 4.82 17.65 -1.69
N SER A 117 5.73 18.61 -1.48
CA SER A 117 7.02 18.65 -2.16
C SER A 117 7.85 17.39 -1.89
N GLY A 118 7.80 16.86 -0.67
CA GLY A 118 8.40 15.60 -0.29
C GLY A 118 7.81 14.40 -1.07
N ALA A 119 6.49 14.33 -1.18
CA ALA A 119 5.81 13.29 -1.94
C ALA A 119 6.22 13.32 -3.43
N VAL A 120 6.29 14.50 -4.06
CA VAL A 120 6.80 14.67 -5.42
C VAL A 120 8.24 14.18 -5.55
N SER A 121 9.10 14.54 -4.59
CA SER A 121 10.49 14.07 -4.56
C SER A 121 10.58 12.54 -4.46
N HIS A 122 9.74 11.91 -3.64
CA HIS A 122 9.67 10.45 -3.53
C HIS A 122 9.25 9.80 -4.86
N LEU A 123 8.22 10.34 -5.54
CA LEU A 123 7.79 9.85 -6.85
C LEU A 123 8.92 9.90 -7.89
N THR A 124 9.59 11.02 -7.99
CA THR A 124 10.60 11.27 -9.02
C THR A 124 11.90 10.49 -8.78
N SER A 125 12.35 10.41 -7.51
CA SER A 125 13.63 9.77 -7.16
C SER A 125 13.55 8.26 -6.98
N THR A 126 12.39 7.73 -6.59
CA THR A 126 12.21 6.31 -6.26
C THR A 126 11.48 5.56 -7.38
N LYS A 127 10.62 6.27 -8.13
CA LYS A 127 9.75 5.69 -9.17
C LYS A 127 9.04 4.44 -8.66
N PRO A 128 8.25 4.56 -7.57
CA PRO A 128 7.54 3.42 -6.99
C PRO A 128 6.48 2.90 -7.96
N ASP A 129 5.98 1.70 -7.74
CA ASP A 129 4.89 1.14 -8.52
C ASP A 129 3.54 1.77 -8.18
N PHE A 130 3.41 2.35 -6.98
CA PHE A 130 2.29 3.19 -6.56
C PHE A 130 2.69 4.11 -5.40
N LEU A 131 1.93 5.21 -5.22
CA LEU A 131 2.06 6.12 -4.09
C LEU A 131 0.75 6.13 -3.31
N GLU A 132 0.79 5.79 -2.02
CA GLU A 132 -0.35 5.99 -1.12
C GLU A 132 -0.27 7.35 -0.43
N ILE A 133 -1.35 8.11 -0.55
CA ILE A 133 -1.51 9.43 0.06
C ILE A 133 -2.45 9.34 1.25
N MET A 134 -2.02 9.86 2.37
CA MET A 134 -2.83 10.00 3.58
C MET A 134 -2.81 11.45 4.07
N PRO A 135 -3.95 12.00 4.45
CA PRO A 135 -5.30 11.47 4.34
C PRO A 135 -5.84 11.50 2.91
N GLY A 136 -6.60 10.48 2.53
CA GLY A 136 -7.18 10.33 1.18
C GLY A 136 -8.31 11.29 0.82
N LEU A 137 -8.69 12.19 1.74
CA LEU A 137 -9.73 13.20 1.54
C LEU A 137 -9.21 14.52 0.93
N VAL A 138 -7.90 14.64 0.70
CA VAL A 138 -7.31 15.84 0.10
C VAL A 138 -7.27 15.70 -1.42
N TYR A 139 -8.43 15.87 -2.05
CA TYR A 139 -8.63 15.60 -3.48
C TYR A 139 -7.76 16.47 -4.39
N SER A 140 -7.48 17.72 -4.00
CA SER A 140 -6.58 18.61 -4.74
C SER A 140 -5.14 18.06 -4.81
N VAL A 141 -4.65 17.45 -3.75
CA VAL A 141 -3.34 16.80 -3.70
C VAL A 141 -3.33 15.55 -4.59
N ILE A 142 -4.39 14.74 -4.55
CA ILE A 142 -4.53 13.57 -5.43
C ILE A 142 -4.46 14.01 -6.90
N SER A 143 -5.22 15.03 -7.29
CA SER A 143 -5.23 15.56 -8.66
C SER A 143 -3.89 16.12 -9.10
N GLU A 144 -3.12 16.70 -8.19
CA GLU A 144 -1.78 17.20 -8.50
C GLU A 144 -0.79 16.05 -8.71
N LEU A 145 -0.81 15.04 -7.83
CA LEU A 145 0.12 13.91 -7.89
C LEU A 145 -0.21 12.92 -9.03
N ALA A 146 -1.46 12.80 -9.42
CA ALA A 146 -1.88 11.96 -10.55
C ALA A 146 -1.21 12.37 -11.90
N LYS A 147 -0.76 13.62 -12.01
CA LYS A 147 -0.04 14.12 -13.22
C LYS A 147 1.33 13.45 -13.44
N TYR A 148 1.85 12.77 -12.44
CA TYR A 148 3.16 12.10 -12.53
C TYR A 148 3.09 10.70 -13.15
N ASN A 149 1.91 10.24 -13.59
CA ASN A 149 1.69 8.93 -14.23
C ASN A 149 2.16 7.74 -13.38
N ILE A 150 2.03 7.86 -12.06
CA ILE A 150 2.23 6.76 -11.10
C ILE A 150 0.89 6.55 -10.40
N PRO A 151 0.41 5.31 -10.27
CA PRO A 151 -0.84 5.01 -9.59
C PRO A 151 -0.91 5.62 -8.20
N ILE A 152 -1.96 6.38 -7.91
CA ILE A 152 -2.21 6.99 -6.60
C ILE A 152 -3.24 6.16 -5.85
N VAL A 153 -2.89 5.75 -4.64
CA VAL A 153 -3.81 5.13 -3.69
C VAL A 153 -4.23 6.17 -2.66
N ALA A 154 -5.52 6.42 -2.53
CA ALA A 154 -6.05 7.30 -1.49
C ALA A 154 -6.34 6.48 -0.23
N GLY A 155 -5.67 6.80 0.88
CA GLY A 155 -5.79 6.06 2.14
C GLY A 155 -6.11 6.94 3.34
N GLY A 156 -6.71 6.34 4.36
CA GLY A 156 -7.04 7.00 5.62
C GLY A 156 -8.23 7.95 5.53
N LEU A 157 -9.04 7.93 6.58
CA LEU A 157 -10.24 8.75 6.79
C LEU A 157 -11.38 8.57 5.78
N ILE A 158 -11.24 7.82 4.70
CA ILE A 158 -12.29 7.53 3.72
C ILE A 158 -13.24 6.50 4.34
N LYS A 159 -14.54 6.86 4.45
CA LYS A 159 -15.56 6.05 5.14
C LYS A 159 -16.83 5.84 4.32
N THR A 160 -17.12 6.74 3.40
CA THR A 160 -18.37 6.73 2.65
C THR A 160 -18.13 6.45 1.16
N ARG A 161 -19.17 5.96 0.49
CA ARG A 161 -19.14 5.75 -0.95
C ARG A 161 -18.86 7.04 -1.73
N ASP A 162 -19.40 8.16 -1.27
CA ASP A 162 -19.19 9.45 -1.94
C ASP A 162 -17.75 9.93 -1.82
N GLU A 163 -17.10 9.67 -0.68
CA GLU A 163 -15.67 9.96 -0.49
C GLU A 163 -14.79 9.07 -1.40
N ILE A 164 -15.14 7.79 -1.54
CA ILE A 164 -14.48 6.88 -2.48
C ILE A 164 -14.58 7.41 -3.90
N LEU A 165 -15.80 7.73 -4.36
CA LEU A 165 -16.05 8.26 -5.71
C LEU A 165 -15.32 9.59 -5.92
N SER A 166 -15.30 10.46 -4.93
CA SER A 166 -14.60 11.74 -5.00
C SER A 166 -13.10 11.58 -5.14
N ALA A 167 -12.49 10.64 -4.41
CA ALA A 167 -11.06 10.35 -4.53
C ALA A 167 -10.71 9.74 -5.90
N LEU A 168 -11.52 8.80 -6.40
CA LEU A 168 -11.34 8.22 -7.74
C LEU A 168 -11.49 9.28 -8.84
N ASN A 169 -12.51 10.15 -8.75
CA ASN A 169 -12.71 11.26 -9.69
C ASN A 169 -11.57 12.29 -9.64
N ALA A 170 -10.92 12.44 -8.50
CA ALA A 170 -9.73 13.29 -8.37
C ALA A 170 -8.47 12.68 -9.01
N GLY A 171 -8.52 11.42 -9.45
CA GLY A 171 -7.40 10.75 -10.12
C GLY A 171 -6.74 9.65 -9.29
N ALA A 172 -7.31 9.25 -8.14
CA ALA A 172 -6.83 8.06 -7.46
C ALA A 172 -7.11 6.81 -8.31
N SER A 173 -6.14 5.91 -8.35
CA SER A 173 -6.26 4.61 -9.03
C SER A 173 -6.92 3.55 -8.13
N ALA A 174 -6.78 3.72 -6.81
CA ALA A 174 -7.38 2.83 -5.83
C ALA A 174 -7.56 3.51 -4.47
N ILE A 175 -8.35 2.87 -3.61
CA ILE A 175 -8.66 3.32 -2.25
C ILE A 175 -8.21 2.25 -1.26
N SER A 176 -7.44 2.61 -0.24
CA SER A 176 -7.13 1.71 0.87
C SER A 176 -8.01 2.00 2.08
N SER A 177 -8.62 0.98 2.64
CA SER A 177 -9.49 1.10 3.81
C SER A 177 -9.34 -0.08 4.77
N THR A 178 -9.47 0.20 6.07
CA THR A 178 -9.61 -0.82 7.13
C THR A 178 -11.07 -1.18 7.40
N SER A 179 -12.01 -0.51 6.75
CA SER A 179 -13.44 -0.78 6.90
C SER A 179 -13.83 -2.02 6.07
N PRO A 180 -14.58 -2.96 6.64
CA PRO A 180 -15.06 -4.15 5.93
C PRO A 180 -16.28 -3.89 5.04
N GLN A 181 -16.71 -2.64 4.87
CA GLN A 181 -17.90 -2.28 4.10
C GLN A 181 -17.60 -1.97 2.66
#